data_9b29a9ceae30dc0a139120be21b49505
#
_entry.id   9b29a9ceae30dc0a139120be21b49505
#
_cell.length_a   1.000
_cell.length_b   1.000
_cell.length_c   1.000
_cell.angle_alpha   90.00
_cell.angle_beta   90.00
_cell.angle_gamma   90.00
#
_symmetry.space_group_name_H-M   'P 1'
#
loop_
_entity.id
_entity.type
_entity.pdbx_description
1 polymer ?
#
loop_
_entity_poly.entity_id
_entity_poly.type
_entity_poly.pdbx_seq_one_letter_code
_entity_poly.pdbx_strand_id
1 'polypeptide(L)'
;LFRANSTNWAGAGIDLTFSADSVTVPAASSATVTVTVTPKAEFASWAKENTPQGTFIDGAVTFTSADGAPDLTVPYLGFYGESDQLGIFDSPVYGESKLSPSTMTFHGLPLGQINPFDPEESMAISTNDRDLYIITRSAEENARTYATPGTVLLRDVDSLTYTYTNEAGDTVRSYTYPGAPRSRTVGSGRFSEVTTAESTFDSAPFFDGYDEAGRELPDGNYTLTIEGTRGGANPATEQLTHVIRLDTQAPTISNVTITGEGDDAALSFDVTDSSPIAGYGFSMAANGEAFMREKEYGWGELGGDGARHYHYDIKLSDIAQRAGVDPKAVYLQVWDWPLNRAPLAVSLAADDTPAPKVGEWKHDGRGWWYRYEDGSYPADTAVM
;
A
#
# COMPACT_ATOMS: atom_id res chain seq x y z
N LEU A 1 -11.34 9.67 -11.48
CA LEU A 1 -11.29 10.99 -12.16
C LEU A 1 -12.59 11.71 -11.89
N PHE A 2 -12.57 12.69 -10.95
CA PHE A 2 -13.70 13.57 -10.77
C PHE A 2 -13.77 14.54 -11.95
N ARG A 3 -14.84 14.45 -12.72
CA ARG A 3 -15.29 15.56 -13.53
C ARG A 3 -16.33 16.32 -12.72
N ALA A 4 -16.08 17.57 -12.41
CA ALA A 4 -17.16 18.47 -12.00
C ALA A 4 -18.11 18.60 -13.19
N ASN A 5 -19.23 17.91 -13.12
CA ASN A 5 -20.32 18.13 -14.07
C ASN A 5 -21.22 19.19 -13.45
N SER A 6 -21.40 20.30 -14.14
CA SER A 6 -22.39 21.31 -13.75
C SER A 6 -23.67 21.14 -14.59
N THR A 7 -24.81 21.11 -13.94
CA THR A 7 -26.12 21.10 -14.56
C THR A 7 -26.82 22.41 -14.25
N ASN A 8 -27.30 23.14 -15.26
CA ASN A 8 -28.01 24.37 -15.04
C ASN A 8 -29.48 24.10 -14.66
N TRP A 9 -29.83 24.36 -13.43
CA TRP A 9 -31.18 24.20 -12.87
C TRP A 9 -31.96 25.51 -12.79
N ALA A 10 -31.46 26.61 -13.36
CA ALA A 10 -32.13 27.92 -13.32
C ALA A 10 -33.55 27.85 -13.85
N GLY A 11 -34.51 28.16 -12.97
CA GLY A 11 -35.95 28.21 -13.31
C GLY A 11 -36.65 26.84 -13.32
N ALA A 12 -35.97 25.73 -13.41
CA ALA A 12 -36.57 24.40 -13.50
C ALA A 12 -36.57 23.63 -12.16
N GLY A 13 -35.43 23.58 -11.47
CA GLY A 13 -35.27 22.74 -10.29
C GLY A 13 -35.06 23.51 -8.97
N ILE A 14 -34.78 24.79 -9.01
CA ILE A 14 -34.49 25.60 -7.83
C ILE A 14 -35.23 26.94 -7.92
N ASP A 15 -35.96 27.30 -6.86
CA ASP A 15 -36.60 28.60 -6.72
C ASP A 15 -35.75 29.51 -5.84
N LEU A 16 -35.65 30.76 -6.26
CA LEU A 16 -35.11 31.84 -5.47
C LEU A 16 -36.24 32.80 -5.09
N THR A 17 -36.36 33.07 -3.82
CA THR A 17 -37.29 34.08 -3.31
C THR A 17 -36.51 35.14 -2.55
N PHE A 18 -36.98 36.40 -2.67
CA PHE A 18 -36.36 37.56 -2.08
C PHE A 18 -37.28 38.17 -1.07
N SER A 19 -36.76 38.68 0.05
CA SER A 19 -37.53 39.37 1.07
C SER A 19 -38.05 40.75 0.59
N ALA A 20 -37.46 41.30 -0.49
CA ALA A 20 -37.88 42.51 -1.16
C ALA A 20 -37.36 42.50 -2.62
N ASP A 21 -38.21 42.94 -3.55
CA ASP A 21 -37.86 43.06 -4.96
C ASP A 21 -36.97 44.28 -5.26
N SER A 22 -37.00 45.26 -4.36
CA SER A 22 -36.17 46.46 -4.41
C SER A 22 -35.85 46.97 -3.02
N VAL A 23 -34.70 47.62 -2.86
CA VAL A 23 -34.31 48.27 -1.61
C VAL A 23 -33.68 49.61 -1.91
N THR A 24 -33.98 50.59 -1.05
CA THR A 24 -33.31 51.89 -1.06
C THR A 24 -32.32 51.90 0.09
N VAL A 25 -31.05 52.14 -0.21
CA VAL A 25 -29.98 52.26 0.77
C VAL A 25 -29.64 53.73 0.95
N PRO A 26 -30.01 54.37 2.08
CA PRO A 26 -29.63 55.75 2.35
C PRO A 26 -28.15 55.96 2.43
N ALA A 27 -27.69 57.18 2.22
CA ALA A 27 -26.27 57.49 2.32
C ALA A 27 -25.68 57.08 3.70
N ALA A 28 -24.52 56.42 3.68
CA ALA A 28 -23.83 55.94 4.87
C ALA A 28 -24.63 54.92 5.70
N SER A 29 -25.53 54.17 5.07
CA SER A 29 -26.31 53.10 5.72
C SER A 29 -26.27 51.80 4.98
N SER A 30 -26.92 50.75 5.50
CA SER A 30 -27.05 49.44 4.89
C SER A 30 -28.49 48.97 4.85
N ALA A 31 -28.83 48.10 3.92
CA ALA A 31 -30.11 47.41 3.91
C ALA A 31 -29.82 45.89 3.71
N THR A 32 -30.67 45.06 4.31
CA THR A 32 -30.56 43.60 4.22
C THR A 32 -31.64 43.03 3.33
N VAL A 33 -31.27 42.22 2.36
CA VAL A 33 -32.19 41.41 1.56
C VAL A 33 -31.90 39.95 1.90
N THR A 34 -32.93 39.23 2.35
CA THR A 34 -32.83 37.78 2.55
C THR A 34 -33.16 37.07 1.24
N VAL A 35 -32.27 36.20 0.80
CA VAL A 35 -32.47 35.32 -0.36
C VAL A 35 -32.68 33.90 0.15
N THR A 36 -33.82 33.30 -0.21
CA THR A 36 -34.10 31.89 0.14
C THR A 36 -34.01 31.07 -1.11
N VAL A 37 -33.16 30.05 -1.04
CA VAL A 37 -32.95 29.04 -2.09
C VAL A 37 -33.75 27.80 -1.75
N THR A 38 -34.73 27.45 -2.60
CA THR A 38 -35.65 26.31 -2.33
C THR A 38 -35.56 25.29 -3.47
N PRO A 39 -34.99 24.10 -3.21
CA PRO A 39 -35.02 23.02 -4.19
C PRO A 39 -36.43 22.51 -4.46
N LYS A 40 -36.79 22.35 -5.73
CA LYS A 40 -38.07 21.75 -6.15
C LYS A 40 -37.98 20.22 -6.13
N ALA A 41 -39.15 19.57 -6.19
CA ALA A 41 -39.28 18.11 -6.23
C ALA A 41 -38.50 17.47 -7.39
N GLU A 42 -38.46 18.13 -8.55
CA GLU A 42 -37.70 17.65 -9.73
C GLU A 42 -36.20 17.59 -9.45
N PHE A 43 -35.64 18.68 -8.89
CA PHE A 43 -34.22 18.68 -8.48
C PHE A 43 -33.96 17.65 -7.37
N ALA A 44 -34.84 17.55 -6.38
CA ALA A 44 -34.68 16.60 -5.28
C ALA A 44 -34.68 15.16 -5.77
N SER A 45 -35.53 14.81 -6.76
CA SER A 45 -35.56 13.48 -7.37
C SER A 45 -34.30 13.19 -8.16
N TRP A 46 -33.86 14.16 -8.97
CA TRP A 46 -32.59 14.02 -9.72
C TRP A 46 -31.40 13.87 -8.77
N ALA A 47 -31.32 14.70 -7.72
CA ALA A 47 -30.23 14.65 -6.76
C ALA A 47 -30.16 13.29 -6.04
N LYS A 48 -31.30 12.74 -5.66
CA LYS A 48 -31.39 11.41 -5.03
C LYS A 48 -30.89 10.31 -5.95
N GLU A 49 -31.15 10.39 -7.25
CA GLU A 49 -30.73 9.37 -8.25
C GLU A 49 -29.27 9.52 -8.65
N ASN A 50 -28.80 10.77 -8.88
CA ASN A 50 -27.51 11.04 -9.50
C ASN A 50 -26.41 11.47 -8.52
N THR A 51 -26.80 12.01 -7.36
CA THR A 51 -25.88 12.48 -6.32
C THR A 51 -26.39 12.07 -4.92
N PRO A 52 -26.54 10.78 -4.64
CA PRO A 52 -27.16 10.29 -3.40
C PRO A 52 -26.43 10.75 -2.13
N GLN A 53 -25.17 11.19 -2.26
CA GLN A 53 -24.35 11.73 -1.17
C GLN A 53 -24.39 13.25 -1.06
N GLY A 54 -25.29 13.88 -1.80
CA GLY A 54 -25.45 15.33 -1.87
C GLY A 54 -24.69 15.98 -3.03
N THR A 55 -25.01 17.23 -3.27
CA THR A 55 -24.42 18.05 -4.33
C THR A 55 -24.33 19.50 -3.90
N PHE A 56 -23.43 20.25 -4.51
CA PHE A 56 -23.38 21.68 -4.31
C PHE A 56 -24.37 22.38 -5.22
N ILE A 57 -25.02 23.43 -4.68
CA ILE A 57 -25.86 24.37 -5.42
C ILE A 57 -25.13 25.70 -5.37
N ASP A 58 -24.81 26.24 -6.52
CA ASP A 58 -24.17 27.54 -6.65
C ASP A 58 -24.96 28.46 -7.57
N GLY A 59 -24.73 29.77 -7.44
CA GLY A 59 -25.31 30.75 -8.27
C GLY A 59 -24.90 32.18 -7.85
N ALA A 60 -25.54 33.15 -8.43
CA ALA A 60 -25.29 34.55 -8.11
C ALA A 60 -26.58 35.34 -8.07
N VAL A 61 -26.65 36.28 -7.14
CA VAL A 61 -27.69 37.30 -7.06
C VAL A 61 -27.13 38.64 -7.54
N THR A 62 -27.79 39.25 -8.52
CA THR A 62 -27.36 40.54 -9.05
C THR A 62 -28.35 41.60 -8.60
N PHE A 63 -27.84 42.67 -8.01
CA PHE A 63 -28.56 43.88 -7.67
C PHE A 63 -28.33 44.91 -8.77
N THR A 64 -29.35 45.19 -9.55
CA THR A 64 -29.27 46.17 -10.64
C THR A 64 -29.62 47.54 -10.12
N SER A 65 -28.79 48.51 -10.38
CA SER A 65 -28.99 49.89 -9.98
C SER A 65 -30.06 50.59 -10.83
N ALA A 66 -30.99 51.28 -10.19
CA ALA A 66 -32.02 52.08 -10.87
C ALA A 66 -31.49 53.44 -11.38
N ASP A 67 -30.36 53.90 -10.83
CA ASP A 67 -29.80 55.27 -11.11
C ASP A 67 -28.49 55.20 -11.90
N GLY A 68 -28.15 54.05 -12.50
CA GLY A 68 -27.00 53.90 -13.39
C GLY A 68 -25.67 53.67 -12.68
N ALA A 69 -25.65 53.38 -11.37
CA ALA A 69 -24.47 52.88 -10.69
C ALA A 69 -24.16 51.46 -11.17
N PRO A 70 -22.92 50.98 -11.03
CA PRO A 70 -22.58 49.60 -11.37
C PRO A 70 -23.43 48.56 -10.64
N ASP A 71 -23.82 47.50 -11.35
CA ASP A 71 -24.49 46.35 -10.77
C ASP A 71 -23.58 45.65 -9.75
N LEU A 72 -24.18 45.14 -8.69
CA LEU A 72 -23.48 44.37 -7.66
C LEU A 72 -23.91 42.91 -7.75
N THR A 73 -22.94 42.00 -7.85
CA THR A 73 -23.20 40.57 -7.90
C THR A 73 -22.62 39.89 -6.67
N VAL A 74 -23.45 39.10 -5.98
CA VAL A 74 -23.09 38.32 -4.80
C VAL A 74 -23.23 36.84 -5.16
N PRO A 75 -22.14 36.08 -5.23
CA PRO A 75 -22.22 34.64 -5.43
C PRO A 75 -22.70 33.95 -4.16
N TYR A 76 -23.37 32.83 -4.33
CA TYR A 76 -23.74 31.94 -3.23
C TYR A 76 -23.32 30.50 -3.56
N LEU A 77 -23.02 29.73 -2.51
CA LEU A 77 -22.74 28.31 -2.56
C LEU A 77 -23.44 27.64 -1.38
N GLY A 78 -24.24 26.62 -1.65
CA GLY A 78 -24.89 25.79 -0.66
C GLY A 78 -24.65 24.30 -0.94
N PHE A 79 -24.90 23.49 0.06
CA PHE A 79 -24.89 22.03 -0.09
C PHE A 79 -26.30 21.50 0.09
N TYR A 80 -26.75 20.67 -0.87
CA TYR A 80 -28.03 19.98 -0.81
C TYR A 80 -27.77 18.48 -0.58
N GLY A 81 -28.26 17.95 0.52
CA GLY A 81 -28.10 16.54 0.92
C GLY A 81 -27.89 16.42 2.42
N GLU A 82 -27.93 15.18 2.88
CA GLU A 82 -27.60 14.83 4.26
C GLU A 82 -26.09 14.73 4.41
N SER A 83 -25.47 15.70 5.04
CA SER A 83 -24.02 15.75 5.18
C SER A 83 -23.45 14.65 6.08
N ASP A 84 -24.30 13.96 6.82
CA ASP A 84 -23.96 12.84 7.71
C ASP A 84 -24.01 11.46 7.03
N GLN A 85 -24.58 11.36 5.85
CA GLN A 85 -24.63 10.10 5.08
C GLN A 85 -23.31 9.78 4.35
N LEU A 86 -22.43 10.74 4.21
CA LEU A 86 -21.10 10.51 3.66
C LEU A 86 -20.17 10.09 4.77
N GLY A 87 -19.61 8.89 4.68
CA GLY A 87 -18.58 8.40 5.58
C GLY A 87 -17.35 9.32 5.64
N ILE A 88 -16.53 9.11 6.64
CA ILE A 88 -15.24 9.82 6.80
C ILE A 88 -14.26 9.34 5.75
N PHE A 89 -14.13 8.03 5.61
CA PHE A 89 -13.15 7.40 4.74
C PHE A 89 -13.74 7.00 3.39
N ASP A 90 -12.90 7.02 2.35
CA ASP A 90 -13.20 6.28 1.14
C ASP A 90 -12.98 4.77 1.38
N SER A 91 -13.57 3.93 0.54
CA SER A 91 -13.48 2.48 0.68
C SER A 91 -12.03 2.00 0.67
N PRO A 92 -11.69 0.88 1.31
CA PRO A 92 -10.39 0.22 1.11
C PRO A 92 -10.15 -0.14 -0.35
N VAL A 93 -8.89 -0.39 -0.70
CA VAL A 93 -8.38 -0.54 -2.07
C VAL A 93 -9.26 -1.36 -3.02
N TYR A 94 -9.96 -2.35 -2.52
CA TYR A 94 -10.77 -3.25 -3.36
C TYR A 94 -12.27 -3.13 -3.12
N GLY A 95 -12.68 -2.10 -2.38
CA GLY A 95 -14.08 -1.80 -2.16
C GLY A 95 -14.68 -0.92 -3.26
N GLU A 96 -15.91 -0.50 -3.05
CA GLU A 96 -16.58 0.50 -3.90
C GLU A 96 -16.01 1.89 -3.59
N SER A 97 -14.98 2.28 -4.31
CA SER A 97 -14.35 3.59 -4.16
C SER A 97 -15.16 4.69 -4.81
N LYS A 98 -15.24 5.84 -4.15
CA LYS A 98 -15.90 7.06 -4.64
C LYS A 98 -14.91 8.04 -5.23
N LEU A 99 -13.71 8.09 -4.67
CA LEU A 99 -12.60 8.94 -5.12
C LEU A 99 -11.44 8.07 -5.60
N SER A 100 -10.64 7.68 -4.66
CA SER A 100 -9.54 6.77 -4.79
C SER A 100 -9.48 6.01 -3.48
N PRO A 101 -9.42 4.67 -3.50
CA PRO A 101 -9.54 3.90 -2.27
C PRO A 101 -8.41 4.20 -1.31
N SER A 102 -8.74 4.19 -0.02
CA SER A 102 -7.72 4.13 1.04
C SER A 102 -6.88 2.88 0.85
N THR A 103 -5.57 3.00 0.96
CA THR A 103 -4.63 1.92 0.65
C THR A 103 -3.45 1.91 1.60
N MET A 104 -2.75 0.79 1.63
CA MET A 104 -1.40 0.71 2.18
C MET A 104 -0.40 0.89 1.06
N THR A 105 0.72 1.53 1.34
CA THR A 105 1.76 1.78 0.33
C THR A 105 3.14 1.36 0.82
N PHE A 106 3.99 1.02 -0.12
CA PHE A 106 5.42 0.87 0.07
C PHE A 106 6.13 1.72 -0.97
N HIS A 107 6.96 2.68 -0.55
CA HIS A 107 7.59 3.64 -1.45
C HIS A 107 6.60 4.24 -2.48
N GLY A 108 5.35 4.49 -2.05
CA GLY A 108 4.31 5.04 -2.91
C GLY A 108 3.57 4.01 -3.79
N LEU A 109 3.89 2.73 -3.72
CA LEU A 109 3.22 1.67 -4.45
C LEU A 109 2.19 0.96 -3.56
N PRO A 110 1.00 0.62 -4.09
CA PRO A 110 0.01 -0.17 -3.35
C PRO A 110 0.58 -1.56 -3.08
N LEU A 111 0.31 -2.08 -1.88
CA LEU A 111 0.80 -3.38 -1.42
C LEU A 111 -0.28 -4.45 -1.40
N GLY A 112 0.19 -5.69 -1.30
CA GLY A 112 -0.62 -6.89 -1.37
C GLY A 112 -0.94 -7.34 -2.79
N GLN A 113 -0.52 -6.57 -3.81
CA GLN A 113 -0.82 -6.84 -5.21
C GLN A 113 0.39 -7.05 -6.11
N ILE A 114 1.61 -6.81 -5.61
CA ILE A 114 2.78 -6.65 -6.46
C ILE A 114 3.86 -7.63 -6.07
N ASN A 115 4.17 -8.59 -6.96
CA ASN A 115 5.42 -9.32 -6.88
C ASN A 115 6.58 -8.30 -7.00
N PRO A 116 7.49 -8.21 -6.02
CA PRO A 116 8.58 -7.23 -6.03
C PRO A 116 9.53 -7.37 -7.22
N PHE A 117 9.54 -8.53 -7.89
CA PHE A 117 10.33 -8.75 -9.10
C PHE A 117 9.62 -8.33 -10.38
N ASP A 118 8.33 -8.00 -10.29
CA ASP A 118 7.55 -7.53 -11.44
C ASP A 118 6.47 -6.52 -11.04
N PRO A 119 6.84 -5.26 -10.84
CA PRO A 119 5.87 -4.25 -10.49
C PRO A 119 4.91 -3.87 -11.64
N GLU A 120 5.24 -4.19 -12.89
CA GLU A 120 4.41 -3.80 -14.04
C GLU A 120 3.28 -4.79 -14.33
N GLU A 121 3.52 -6.10 -14.20
CA GLU A 121 2.51 -7.15 -14.44
C GLU A 121 1.64 -7.46 -13.22
N SER A 122 2.11 -7.15 -12.03
CA SER A 122 1.48 -7.55 -10.77
C SER A 122 0.18 -6.82 -10.44
N MET A 123 -0.22 -5.81 -11.18
CA MET A 123 -1.56 -5.21 -11.05
C MET A 123 -2.71 -6.15 -11.43
N ALA A 124 -2.40 -7.28 -12.07
CA ALA A 124 -3.38 -8.27 -12.48
C ALA A 124 -3.60 -9.41 -11.48
N ILE A 125 -2.76 -9.54 -10.44
CA ILE A 125 -2.86 -10.64 -9.48
C ILE A 125 -3.99 -10.33 -8.50
N SER A 126 -5.10 -11.01 -8.69
CA SER A 126 -6.18 -11.08 -7.70
C SER A 126 -5.69 -11.85 -6.48
N THR A 127 -5.38 -11.17 -5.43
CA THR A 127 -4.96 -11.79 -4.18
C THR A 127 -6.18 -12.18 -3.36
N ASN A 128 -6.19 -13.39 -2.81
CA ASN A 128 -7.22 -13.81 -1.85
C ASN A 128 -7.03 -13.10 -0.49
N ASP A 129 -5.82 -12.57 -0.23
CA ASP A 129 -5.45 -11.87 1.00
C ASP A 129 -5.21 -10.38 0.71
N ARG A 130 -6.24 -9.69 0.21
CA ARG A 130 -6.19 -8.28 -0.22
C ARG A 130 -5.77 -7.31 0.87
N ASP A 131 -6.00 -7.68 2.11
CA ASP A 131 -5.71 -6.85 3.28
C ASP A 131 -4.36 -7.20 3.92
N LEU A 132 -3.65 -8.21 3.41
CA LEU A 132 -2.38 -8.63 3.96
C LEU A 132 -1.22 -7.85 3.33
N TYR A 133 -0.48 -7.22 4.20
CA TYR A 133 0.69 -6.42 3.91
C TYR A 133 1.91 -7.03 4.57
N ILE A 134 2.97 -7.34 3.82
CA ILE A 134 4.11 -8.03 4.38
C ILE A 134 5.34 -7.14 4.35
N ILE A 135 5.98 -6.95 5.50
CA ILE A 135 7.23 -6.21 5.65
C ILE A 135 8.29 -7.06 6.35
N THR A 136 9.53 -6.63 6.26
CA THR A 136 10.68 -7.24 6.92
C THR A 136 11.58 -6.18 7.55
N ARG A 137 12.57 -6.61 8.33
CA ARG A 137 13.72 -5.81 8.78
C ARG A 137 15.01 -6.13 8.01
N SER A 138 14.89 -6.80 6.86
CA SER A 138 16.03 -7.18 6.04
C SER A 138 16.83 -5.96 5.55
N ALA A 139 18.15 -6.13 5.45
CA ALA A 139 19.05 -5.14 4.85
C ALA A 139 19.22 -5.31 3.33
N GLU A 140 18.47 -6.24 2.71
CA GLU A 140 18.51 -6.46 1.26
C GLU A 140 18.05 -5.20 0.51
N GLU A 141 18.66 -4.96 -0.63
CA GLU A 141 18.27 -3.86 -1.51
C GLU A 141 16.81 -4.01 -1.93
N ASN A 142 16.04 -2.92 -1.82
CA ASN A 142 14.61 -2.88 -2.10
C ASN A 142 13.72 -3.73 -1.18
N ALA A 143 14.25 -4.27 -0.07
CA ALA A 143 13.43 -4.94 0.93
C ALA A 143 12.30 -4.02 1.44
N ARG A 144 11.15 -4.63 1.71
CA ARG A 144 9.97 -3.91 2.23
C ARG A 144 10.10 -3.73 3.73
N THR A 145 10.79 -2.69 4.15
CA THR A 145 11.14 -2.48 5.55
C THR A 145 10.14 -1.64 6.34
N TYR A 146 9.12 -1.10 5.70
CA TYR A 146 8.05 -0.38 6.38
C TYR A 146 6.75 -0.34 5.57
N ALA A 147 5.66 -0.13 6.28
CA ALA A 147 4.34 0.09 5.75
C ALA A 147 3.86 1.50 6.09
N THR A 148 3.37 2.23 5.10
CA THR A 148 2.74 3.54 5.29
C THR A 148 1.33 3.50 4.72
N PRO A 149 0.30 3.88 5.49
CA PRO A 149 -1.05 3.97 4.97
C PRO A 149 -1.20 5.16 4.01
N GLY A 150 -2.10 5.03 3.06
CA GLY A 150 -2.59 6.11 2.21
C GLY A 150 -4.09 6.28 2.44
N THR A 151 -4.48 7.18 3.34
CA THR A 151 -5.86 7.37 3.78
C THR A 151 -6.55 8.45 2.97
N VAL A 152 -7.60 8.07 2.25
CA VAL A 152 -8.43 9.00 1.48
C VAL A 152 -9.65 9.38 2.30
N LEU A 153 -9.78 10.68 2.57
CA LEU A 153 -10.86 11.24 3.36
C LEU A 153 -11.93 11.84 2.45
N LEU A 154 -13.17 11.42 2.63
CA LEU A 154 -14.34 12.01 1.98
C LEU A 154 -14.80 13.30 2.68
N ARG A 155 -14.36 13.50 3.93
CA ARG A 155 -14.73 14.65 4.79
C ARG A 155 -13.53 15.09 5.61
N ASP A 156 -13.54 16.36 6.06
CA ASP A 156 -12.59 16.84 7.05
C ASP A 156 -12.79 16.08 8.37
N VAL A 157 -11.72 15.83 9.08
CA VAL A 157 -11.73 15.23 10.41
C VAL A 157 -11.05 16.15 11.43
N ASP A 158 -11.51 16.09 12.68
CA ASP A 158 -10.91 16.85 13.79
C ASP A 158 -9.76 16.08 14.45
N SER A 159 -9.76 14.76 14.31
CA SER A 159 -8.67 13.90 14.78
C SER A 159 -8.55 12.68 13.89
N LEU A 160 -7.32 12.25 13.65
CA LEU A 160 -7.01 11.02 12.94
C LEU A 160 -5.95 10.25 13.75
N THR A 161 -6.30 9.04 14.16
CA THR A 161 -5.44 8.19 15.00
C THR A 161 -5.12 6.89 14.27
N TYR A 162 -3.86 6.54 14.25
CA TYR A 162 -3.34 5.29 13.70
C TYR A 162 -2.79 4.46 14.86
N THR A 163 -3.36 3.28 15.08
CA THR A 163 -2.98 2.40 16.17
C THR A 163 -2.57 1.04 15.60
N TYR A 164 -1.36 0.60 15.93
CA TYR A 164 -0.84 -0.70 15.57
C TYR A 164 -0.91 -1.60 16.80
N THR A 165 -1.59 -2.75 16.68
CA THR A 165 -1.75 -3.73 17.75
C THR A 165 -1.20 -5.09 17.34
N ASN A 166 -0.65 -5.83 18.29
CA ASN A 166 -0.27 -7.23 18.11
C ASN A 166 -1.50 -8.15 18.13
N GLU A 167 -1.29 -9.46 17.94
CA GLU A 167 -2.37 -10.47 17.97
C GLU A 167 -3.04 -10.61 19.35
N ALA A 168 -2.38 -10.20 20.43
CA ALA A 168 -2.96 -10.16 21.77
C ALA A 168 -3.84 -8.92 22.01
N GLY A 169 -3.83 -7.96 21.06
CA GLY A 169 -4.54 -6.69 21.17
C GLY A 169 -3.76 -5.58 21.89
N ASP A 170 -2.50 -5.83 22.23
CA ASP A 170 -1.67 -4.80 22.87
C ASP A 170 -1.22 -3.77 21.82
N THR A 171 -1.33 -2.48 22.14
CA THR A 171 -0.82 -1.41 21.31
C THR A 171 0.70 -1.41 21.32
N VAL A 172 1.31 -1.54 20.14
CA VAL A 172 2.77 -1.51 19.95
C VAL A 172 3.26 -0.15 19.46
N ARG A 173 2.42 0.58 18.73
CA ARG A 173 2.71 1.94 18.24
C ARG A 173 1.42 2.70 17.98
N SER A 174 1.44 4.02 18.20
CA SER A 174 0.30 4.88 17.92
C SER A 174 0.74 6.29 17.46
N TYR A 175 -0.04 6.87 16.56
CA TYR A 175 0.12 8.23 16.07
C TYR A 175 -1.23 8.93 16.12
N THR A 176 -1.27 10.16 16.62
CA THR A 176 -2.49 10.97 16.63
C THR A 176 -2.21 12.34 16.03
N TYR A 177 -3.01 12.72 15.06
CA TYR A 177 -2.89 13.99 14.34
C TYR A 177 -4.13 14.85 14.64
N PRO A 178 -3.92 16.15 14.90
CA PRO A 178 -4.99 17.10 15.20
C PRO A 178 -5.69 17.56 13.91
N GLY A 179 -6.50 16.68 13.34
CA GLY A 179 -7.28 16.98 12.16
C GLY A 179 -6.58 16.74 10.82
N ALA A 180 -7.39 16.55 9.80
CA ALA A 180 -6.95 16.51 8.40
C ALA A 180 -8.09 16.96 7.48
N PRO A 181 -7.80 17.73 6.41
CA PRO A 181 -8.79 18.12 5.43
C PRO A 181 -9.21 16.92 4.56
N ARG A 182 -10.43 16.98 4.02
CA ARG A 182 -10.87 16.01 3.02
C ARG A 182 -9.91 15.95 1.85
N SER A 183 -9.77 14.76 1.30
CA SER A 183 -8.96 14.52 0.11
C SER A 183 -9.52 15.25 -1.12
N ARG A 184 -8.64 15.65 -2.00
CA ARG A 184 -8.98 16.35 -3.23
C ARG A 184 -8.09 15.88 -4.37
N THR A 185 -8.61 15.95 -5.57
CA THR A 185 -7.81 15.72 -6.78
C THR A 185 -6.94 16.95 -7.04
N VAL A 186 -5.64 16.74 -7.19
CA VAL A 186 -4.67 17.76 -7.59
C VAL A 186 -4.07 17.39 -8.95
N GLY A 187 -3.64 18.41 -9.72
CA GLY A 187 -3.14 18.19 -11.07
C GLY A 187 -4.23 18.19 -12.15
N SER A 188 -3.89 17.80 -13.37
CA SER A 188 -4.80 17.79 -14.52
C SER A 188 -4.52 16.62 -15.46
N GLY A 189 -5.59 16.04 -16.01
CA GLY A 189 -5.50 14.99 -17.01
C GLY A 189 -4.85 13.70 -16.48
N ARG A 190 -3.80 13.23 -17.16
CA ARG A 190 -3.09 12.01 -16.81
C ARG A 190 -2.29 12.08 -15.49
N PHE A 191 -2.06 13.28 -15.00
CA PHE A 191 -1.26 13.56 -13.80
C PHE A 191 -2.12 14.02 -12.63
N SER A 192 -3.40 13.65 -12.62
CA SER A 192 -4.28 13.91 -11.50
C SER A 192 -4.05 12.87 -10.41
N GLU A 193 -3.73 13.33 -9.21
CA GLU A 193 -3.57 12.51 -8.01
C GLU A 193 -4.62 12.90 -6.98
N VAL A 194 -4.99 11.96 -6.13
CA VAL A 194 -5.82 12.23 -4.95
C VAL A 194 -4.91 12.41 -3.75
N THR A 195 -5.06 13.51 -3.03
CA THR A 195 -4.29 13.74 -1.80
C THR A 195 -4.73 12.78 -0.71
N THR A 196 -3.77 12.19 -0.01
CA THR A 196 -4.03 11.41 1.20
C THR A 196 -3.90 12.31 2.44
N ALA A 197 -4.47 11.86 3.56
CA ALA A 197 -4.36 12.58 4.83
C ALA A 197 -2.89 12.74 5.23
N GLU A 198 -2.09 11.69 5.06
CA GLU A 198 -0.67 11.63 5.41
C GLU A 198 0.17 12.66 4.65
N SER A 199 -0.27 13.08 3.47
CA SER A 199 0.41 14.14 2.70
C SER A 199 0.32 15.52 3.38
N THR A 200 -0.48 15.67 4.42
CA THR A 200 -0.65 16.91 5.19
C THR A 200 0.08 16.89 6.54
N PHE A 201 0.72 15.79 6.91
CA PHE A 201 1.39 15.62 8.20
C PHE A 201 2.90 15.90 8.08
N ASP A 202 3.48 16.41 9.15
CA ASP A 202 4.93 16.66 9.24
C ASP A 202 5.72 15.33 9.21
N SER A 203 5.14 14.26 9.73
CA SER A 203 5.69 12.91 9.64
C SER A 203 4.56 11.90 9.39
N ALA A 204 4.76 10.98 8.47
CA ALA A 204 3.76 9.96 8.18
C ALA A 204 3.69 8.90 9.29
N PRO A 205 2.50 8.34 9.59
CA PRO A 205 2.37 7.17 10.44
C PRO A 205 2.91 5.96 9.68
N PHE A 206 3.94 5.31 10.21
CA PHE A 206 4.54 4.14 9.59
C PHE A 206 4.73 3.00 10.58
N PHE A 207 4.81 1.78 10.09
CA PHE A 207 5.16 0.59 10.83
C PHE A 207 6.36 -0.07 10.16
N ASP A 208 7.42 -0.27 10.93
CA ASP A 208 8.72 -0.79 10.49
C ASP A 208 9.19 -2.03 11.27
N GLY A 209 8.28 -2.64 12.02
CA GLY A 209 8.58 -3.81 12.86
C GLY A 209 9.24 -3.46 14.19
N TYR A 210 9.22 -2.20 14.62
CA TYR A 210 9.67 -1.76 15.93
C TYR A 210 8.53 -1.13 16.73
N ASP A 211 8.58 -1.25 18.06
CA ASP A 211 7.65 -0.55 18.95
C ASP A 211 8.03 0.94 19.14
N GLU A 212 7.23 1.67 19.92
CA GLU A 212 7.49 3.08 20.22
C GLU A 212 8.85 3.35 20.91
N ALA A 213 9.38 2.35 21.62
CA ALA A 213 10.67 2.43 22.29
C ALA A 213 11.84 2.01 21.39
N GLY A 214 11.58 1.68 20.12
CA GLY A 214 12.57 1.20 19.17
C GLY A 214 13.04 -0.24 19.43
N ARG A 215 12.26 -1.06 20.13
CA ARG A 215 12.55 -2.47 20.35
C ARG A 215 11.96 -3.28 19.20
N GLU A 216 12.69 -4.30 18.76
CA GLU A 216 12.23 -5.22 17.74
C GLU A 216 10.96 -5.97 18.19
N LEU A 217 9.99 -5.98 17.30
CA LEU A 217 8.76 -6.74 17.47
C LEU A 217 8.95 -8.18 16.92
N PRO A 218 8.30 -9.19 17.48
CA PRO A 218 8.34 -10.55 16.94
C PRO A 218 7.64 -10.62 15.59
N ASP A 219 8.01 -11.61 14.77
CA ASP A 219 7.28 -11.94 13.56
C ASP A 219 5.83 -12.33 13.89
N GLY A 220 4.90 -11.94 13.02
CA GLY A 220 3.48 -12.16 13.24
C GLY A 220 2.61 -11.11 12.57
N ASN A 221 1.31 -11.18 12.81
CA ASN A 221 0.35 -10.24 12.28
C ASN A 221 0.14 -9.07 13.24
N TYR A 222 0.08 -7.89 12.67
CA TYR A 222 -0.23 -6.64 13.37
C TYR A 222 -1.43 -5.99 12.71
N THR A 223 -2.36 -5.52 13.51
CA THR A 223 -3.53 -4.81 12.99
C THR A 223 -3.30 -3.30 13.08
N LEU A 224 -3.34 -2.63 11.95
CA LEU A 224 -3.47 -1.18 11.89
C LEU A 224 -4.96 -0.84 11.98
N THR A 225 -5.34 -0.03 12.96
CA THR A 225 -6.63 0.64 13.04
C THR A 225 -6.44 2.13 12.78
N ILE A 226 -7.14 2.66 11.79
CA ILE A 226 -7.17 4.09 11.48
C ILE A 226 -8.51 4.61 11.92
N GLU A 227 -8.53 5.46 12.95
CA GLU A 227 -9.76 6.06 13.48
C GLU A 227 -9.80 7.54 13.12
N GLY A 228 -10.88 7.93 12.43
CA GLY A 228 -11.21 9.32 12.16
C GLY A 228 -12.38 9.80 13.02
N THR A 229 -12.23 10.95 13.69
CA THR A 229 -13.30 11.57 14.44
C THR A 229 -13.63 12.94 13.87
N ARG A 230 -14.90 13.26 13.90
CA ARG A 230 -15.44 14.54 13.50
C ARG A 230 -16.49 15.00 14.51
N GLY A 231 -16.31 16.19 15.03
CA GLY A 231 -17.27 16.86 15.93
C GLY A 231 -18.27 17.73 15.18
N GLY A 232 -18.78 18.74 15.86
CA GLY A 232 -19.75 19.70 15.33
C GLY A 232 -21.18 19.22 15.43
N ALA A 233 -22.05 19.70 14.51
CA ALA A 233 -23.50 19.43 14.55
C ALA A 233 -23.83 17.95 14.28
N ASN A 234 -23.02 17.27 13.48
CA ASN A 234 -23.18 15.85 13.13
C ASN A 234 -21.86 15.11 13.44
N PRO A 235 -21.60 14.78 14.72
CA PRO A 235 -20.38 14.08 15.10
C PRO A 235 -20.38 12.67 14.54
N ALA A 236 -19.21 12.21 14.11
CA ALA A 236 -19.01 10.87 13.60
C ALA A 236 -17.64 10.32 14.03
N THR A 237 -17.56 9.01 14.21
CA THR A 237 -16.33 8.27 14.38
C THR A 237 -16.39 7.05 13.47
N GLU A 238 -15.39 6.88 12.64
CA GLU A 238 -15.26 5.71 11.75
C GLU A 238 -13.88 5.14 11.86
N GLN A 239 -13.75 3.85 11.54
CA GLN A 239 -12.51 3.12 11.55
C GLN A 239 -12.28 2.35 10.26
N LEU A 240 -11.02 2.30 9.83
CA LEU A 240 -10.50 1.35 8.85
C LEU A 240 -9.52 0.42 9.56
N THR A 241 -9.48 -0.85 9.13
CA THR A 241 -8.52 -1.81 9.65
C THR A 241 -7.77 -2.48 8.51
N HIS A 242 -6.46 -2.72 8.71
CA HIS A 242 -5.61 -3.46 7.79
C HIS A 242 -4.72 -4.40 8.57
N VAL A 243 -4.38 -5.54 8.00
CA VAL A 243 -3.41 -6.47 8.60
C VAL A 243 -2.05 -6.27 7.94
N ILE A 244 -1.04 -6.05 8.77
CA ILE A 244 0.36 -5.98 8.38
C ILE A 244 1.05 -7.19 8.96
N ARG A 245 1.72 -7.99 8.14
CA ARG A 245 2.55 -9.09 8.60
C ARG A 245 4.00 -8.65 8.66
N LEU A 246 4.63 -8.86 9.79
CA LEU A 246 6.07 -8.78 9.94
C LEU A 246 6.65 -10.18 9.74
N ASP A 247 7.54 -10.34 8.78
CA ASP A 247 8.25 -11.58 8.48
C ASP A 247 9.71 -11.27 8.22
N THR A 248 10.57 -11.69 9.13
CA THR A 248 12.02 -11.48 9.06
C THR A 248 12.78 -12.76 8.73
N GLN A 249 12.05 -13.86 8.50
CA GLN A 249 12.64 -15.14 8.20
C GLN A 249 12.86 -15.28 6.69
N ALA A 250 14.01 -15.81 6.33
CA ALA A 250 14.28 -16.16 4.94
C ALA A 250 13.61 -17.51 4.59
N PRO A 251 13.24 -17.71 3.31
CA PRO A 251 12.72 -18.99 2.84
C PRO A 251 13.62 -20.17 3.20
N THR A 252 13.01 -21.31 3.47
CA THR A 252 13.74 -22.57 3.71
C THR A 252 13.80 -23.37 2.40
N ILE A 253 15.03 -23.66 1.93
CA ILE A 253 15.28 -24.49 0.76
C ILE A 253 15.61 -25.91 1.24
N SER A 254 14.97 -26.93 0.66
CA SER A 254 15.14 -28.33 1.05
C SER A 254 15.06 -29.26 -0.16
N ASN A 255 15.37 -30.54 0.04
CA ASN A 255 15.25 -31.62 -0.95
C ASN A 255 15.96 -31.32 -2.29
N VAL A 256 17.11 -30.65 -2.22
CA VAL A 256 17.87 -30.25 -3.42
C VAL A 256 18.55 -31.47 -4.02
N THR A 257 18.15 -31.83 -5.24
CA THR A 257 18.67 -33.01 -5.98
C THR A 257 18.79 -32.68 -7.45
N ILE A 258 19.68 -33.42 -8.14
CA ILE A 258 19.70 -33.43 -9.60
C ILE A 258 18.98 -34.68 -10.07
N THR A 259 17.98 -34.51 -10.92
CA THR A 259 17.15 -35.55 -11.52
C THR A 259 17.40 -35.63 -13.02
N GLY A 260 17.21 -36.80 -13.64
CA GLY A 260 17.42 -36.99 -15.08
C GLY A 260 18.89 -37.06 -15.48
N GLU A 261 19.15 -37.21 -16.78
CA GLU A 261 20.48 -37.31 -17.38
C GLU A 261 20.53 -36.54 -18.70
N GLY A 262 21.70 -36.06 -19.10
CA GLY A 262 21.92 -35.35 -20.35
C GLY A 262 21.08 -34.09 -20.46
N ASP A 263 20.37 -33.92 -21.57
CA ASP A 263 19.55 -32.74 -21.84
C ASP A 263 18.29 -32.64 -20.96
N ASP A 264 17.91 -33.74 -20.28
CA ASP A 264 16.79 -33.80 -19.35
C ASP A 264 17.21 -33.60 -17.88
N ALA A 265 18.50 -33.39 -17.62
CA ALA A 265 19.00 -33.15 -16.29
C ALA A 265 18.40 -31.84 -15.72
N ALA A 266 17.81 -31.92 -14.53
CA ALA A 266 17.19 -30.80 -13.86
C ALA A 266 17.62 -30.75 -12.40
N LEU A 267 17.78 -29.53 -11.87
CA LEU A 267 17.89 -29.24 -10.45
C LEU A 267 16.47 -29.20 -9.89
N SER A 268 16.16 -30.09 -8.96
CA SER A 268 14.89 -30.17 -8.24
C SER A 268 15.08 -29.71 -6.81
N PHE A 269 14.18 -28.90 -6.29
CA PHE A 269 14.22 -28.43 -4.92
C PHE A 269 12.83 -27.98 -4.41
N ASP A 270 12.67 -28.06 -3.10
CA ASP A 270 11.48 -27.57 -2.42
C ASP A 270 11.79 -26.29 -1.67
N VAL A 271 10.79 -25.41 -1.57
CA VAL A 271 10.84 -24.17 -0.78
C VAL A 271 9.65 -24.10 0.14
N THR A 272 9.88 -23.72 1.38
CA THR A 272 8.83 -23.44 2.34
C THR A 272 9.04 -22.08 2.99
N ASP A 273 7.94 -21.35 3.15
CA ASP A 273 7.95 -20.04 3.80
C ASP A 273 6.56 -19.69 4.34
N SER A 274 6.50 -18.84 5.35
CA SER A 274 5.25 -18.28 5.86
C SER A 274 4.69 -17.20 4.94
N SER A 275 5.54 -16.51 4.19
CA SER A 275 5.20 -15.51 3.17
C SER A 275 5.16 -16.14 1.78
N PRO A 276 4.47 -15.53 0.81
CA PRO A 276 4.60 -15.93 -0.58
C PRO A 276 6.04 -15.74 -1.09
N ILE A 277 6.47 -16.61 -1.98
CA ILE A 277 7.77 -16.51 -2.66
C ILE A 277 7.67 -15.49 -3.80
N ALA A 278 8.62 -14.57 -3.86
CA ALA A 278 8.74 -13.60 -4.96
C ALA A 278 9.38 -14.24 -6.20
N GLY A 279 10.33 -15.13 -5.98
CA GLY A 279 11.03 -15.82 -7.03
C GLY A 279 12.30 -16.48 -6.55
N TYR A 280 13.01 -17.06 -7.50
CA TYR A 280 14.33 -17.66 -7.27
C TYR A 280 15.32 -17.19 -8.34
N GLY A 281 16.59 -17.44 -8.11
CA GLY A 281 17.63 -17.12 -9.06
C GLY A 281 18.94 -17.84 -8.78
N PHE A 282 19.90 -17.66 -9.66
CA PHE A 282 21.23 -18.28 -9.55
C PHE A 282 22.32 -17.23 -9.69
N SER A 283 23.33 -17.33 -8.85
CA SER A 283 24.52 -16.48 -8.88
C SER A 283 25.80 -17.30 -8.73
N MET A 284 26.95 -16.70 -9.04
CA MET A 284 28.26 -17.34 -8.88
C MET A 284 28.83 -17.19 -7.45
N ALA A 285 28.20 -16.39 -6.60
CA ALA A 285 28.60 -16.17 -5.21
C ALA A 285 27.36 -15.96 -4.32
N ALA A 286 27.46 -16.32 -3.04
CA ALA A 286 26.35 -16.25 -2.07
C ALA A 286 25.66 -14.88 -2.03
N ASN A 287 26.44 -13.80 -2.12
CA ASN A 287 25.95 -12.42 -2.15
C ASN A 287 26.12 -11.76 -3.53
N GLY A 288 26.33 -12.59 -4.58
CA GLY A 288 26.51 -12.11 -5.94
C GLY A 288 25.20 -11.73 -6.59
N GLU A 289 25.30 -10.87 -7.61
CA GLU A 289 24.17 -10.59 -8.49
C GLU A 289 23.74 -11.87 -9.21
N ALA A 290 22.44 -12.11 -9.25
CA ALA A 290 21.89 -13.27 -9.94
C ALA A 290 21.97 -13.08 -11.46
N PHE A 291 22.63 -14.00 -12.16
CA PHE A 291 22.67 -14.05 -13.62
C PHE A 291 21.39 -14.63 -14.23
N MET A 292 20.58 -15.28 -13.41
CA MET A 292 19.25 -15.77 -13.73
C MET A 292 18.32 -15.41 -12.59
N ARG A 293 17.17 -14.84 -12.91
CA ARG A 293 16.05 -14.60 -11.98
C ARG A 293 14.76 -15.02 -12.63
N GLU A 294 13.98 -15.78 -11.90
CA GLU A 294 12.64 -16.20 -12.30
C GLU A 294 11.65 -15.75 -11.24
N LYS A 295 10.52 -15.24 -11.71
CA LYS A 295 9.43 -14.77 -10.88
C LYS A 295 8.54 -15.93 -10.47
N GLU A 296 8.02 -15.87 -9.24
CA GLU A 296 6.96 -16.78 -8.81
C GLU A 296 5.63 -16.05 -8.86
N TYR A 297 4.67 -16.60 -9.57
CA TYR A 297 3.33 -16.05 -9.69
C TYR A 297 2.29 -16.80 -8.84
N GLY A 298 2.66 -17.98 -8.35
CA GLY A 298 1.83 -18.80 -7.48
C GLY A 298 1.93 -18.39 -6.01
N TRP A 299 0.86 -18.67 -5.28
CA TRP A 299 0.84 -18.46 -3.83
C TRP A 299 1.39 -19.65 -3.05
N GLY A 300 1.84 -20.70 -3.72
CA GLY A 300 2.19 -21.97 -3.10
C GLY A 300 0.98 -22.67 -2.48
N GLU A 301 1.19 -23.91 -2.08
CA GLU A 301 0.20 -24.68 -1.34
C GLU A 301 0.32 -24.37 0.17
N LEU A 302 -0.74 -23.85 0.78
CA LEU A 302 -0.77 -23.57 2.21
C LEU A 302 -0.88 -24.89 2.99
N GLY A 303 0.17 -25.26 3.70
CA GLY A 303 0.22 -26.45 4.52
C GLY A 303 -0.53 -26.31 5.85
N GLY A 304 -0.76 -27.43 6.51
CA GLY A 304 -1.35 -27.47 7.85
C GLY A 304 -0.43 -26.91 8.95
N ASP A 305 0.82 -26.67 8.63
CA ASP A 305 1.84 -26.00 9.46
C ASP A 305 1.82 -24.47 9.36
N GLY A 306 0.95 -23.93 8.47
CA GLY A 306 0.84 -22.50 8.22
C GLY A 306 1.87 -21.95 7.25
N ALA A 307 2.78 -22.79 6.72
CA ALA A 307 3.73 -22.42 5.70
C ALA A 307 3.17 -22.67 4.29
N ARG A 308 3.72 -21.95 3.33
CA ARG A 308 3.46 -22.15 1.91
C ARG A 308 4.55 -23.05 1.34
N HIS A 309 4.16 -24.01 0.52
CA HIS A 309 5.04 -25.03 -0.05
C HIS A 309 5.10 -24.83 -1.56
N TYR A 310 6.33 -24.90 -2.09
CA TYR A 310 6.64 -24.78 -3.51
C TYR A 310 7.59 -25.90 -3.92
N HIS A 311 7.48 -26.34 -5.15
CA HIS A 311 8.38 -27.29 -5.78
C HIS A 311 8.85 -26.74 -7.12
N TYR A 312 10.14 -26.85 -7.41
CA TYR A 312 10.76 -26.34 -8.64
C TYR A 312 11.65 -27.40 -9.28
N ASP A 313 11.54 -27.50 -10.61
CA ASP A 313 12.42 -28.27 -11.47
C ASP A 313 13.02 -27.36 -12.54
N ILE A 314 14.33 -27.15 -12.50
CA ILE A 314 15.03 -26.22 -13.39
C ILE A 314 16.04 -26.99 -14.22
N LYS A 315 15.94 -26.94 -15.55
CA LYS A 315 16.90 -27.60 -16.44
C LYS A 315 18.31 -27.07 -16.22
N LEU A 316 19.29 -27.97 -16.08
CA LEU A 316 20.69 -27.56 -15.95
C LEU A 316 21.19 -26.82 -17.19
N SER A 317 20.66 -27.16 -18.38
CA SER A 317 20.92 -26.44 -19.63
C SER A 317 20.51 -24.96 -19.57
N ASP A 318 19.41 -24.65 -18.93
CA ASP A 318 18.93 -23.26 -18.81
C ASP A 318 19.84 -22.45 -17.87
N ILE A 319 20.28 -23.05 -16.75
CA ILE A 319 21.26 -22.45 -15.86
C ILE A 319 22.58 -22.18 -16.58
N ALA A 320 23.12 -23.17 -17.31
CA ALA A 320 24.36 -23.02 -18.07
C ALA A 320 24.23 -21.94 -19.18
N GLN A 321 23.11 -21.94 -19.91
CA GLN A 321 22.88 -20.95 -20.96
C GLN A 321 22.84 -19.53 -20.41
N ARG A 322 22.13 -19.30 -19.30
CA ARG A 322 22.02 -18.00 -18.66
C ARG A 322 23.34 -17.55 -18.02
N ALA A 323 24.10 -18.47 -17.46
CA ALA A 323 25.44 -18.20 -16.94
C ALA A 323 26.48 -17.87 -18.04
N GLY A 324 26.22 -18.26 -19.29
CA GLY A 324 27.17 -18.14 -20.40
C GLY A 324 28.39 -19.02 -20.29
N VAL A 325 28.41 -19.94 -19.33
CA VAL A 325 29.44 -20.93 -19.03
C VAL A 325 28.75 -22.19 -18.54
N ASP A 326 29.50 -23.28 -18.43
CA ASP A 326 29.04 -24.51 -17.79
C ASP A 326 29.50 -24.52 -16.31
N PRO A 327 28.70 -24.00 -15.36
CA PRO A 327 29.11 -23.87 -13.98
C PRO A 327 29.07 -25.23 -13.29
N LYS A 328 30.14 -25.57 -12.55
CA LYS A 328 30.17 -26.79 -11.71
C LYS A 328 29.45 -26.62 -10.39
N ALA A 329 29.28 -25.37 -9.96
CA ALA A 329 28.56 -24.98 -8.76
C ALA A 329 27.98 -23.58 -8.93
N VAL A 330 26.83 -23.36 -8.30
CA VAL A 330 26.11 -22.06 -8.25
C VAL A 330 25.58 -21.84 -6.86
N TYR A 331 25.15 -20.61 -6.58
CA TYR A 331 24.30 -20.31 -5.44
C TYR A 331 22.86 -20.16 -5.93
N LEU A 332 22.00 -21.06 -5.50
CA LEU A 332 20.56 -20.90 -5.58
C LEU A 332 20.15 -19.82 -4.57
N GLN A 333 19.45 -18.82 -5.01
CA GLN A 333 18.88 -17.76 -4.18
C GLN A 333 17.38 -17.80 -4.29
N VAL A 334 16.67 -17.74 -3.17
CA VAL A 334 15.21 -17.66 -3.12
C VAL A 334 14.84 -16.43 -2.31
N TRP A 335 13.87 -15.66 -2.79
CA TRP A 335 13.34 -14.48 -2.13
C TRP A 335 11.86 -14.65 -1.86
N ASP A 336 11.45 -14.27 -0.67
CA ASP A 336 10.05 -14.08 -0.34
C ASP A 336 9.54 -12.69 -0.78
N TRP A 337 8.27 -12.39 -0.53
CA TRP A 337 7.65 -11.12 -0.92
C TRP A 337 8.22 -9.89 -0.20
N PRO A 338 8.53 -9.91 1.11
CA PRO A 338 9.22 -8.80 1.74
C PRO A 338 10.71 -8.72 1.36
N LEU A 339 11.23 -9.66 0.57
CA LEU A 339 12.61 -9.78 0.09
C LEU A 339 13.61 -10.24 1.16
N ASN A 340 13.20 -11.11 2.08
CA ASN A 340 14.18 -11.93 2.79
C ASN A 340 14.77 -12.95 1.81
N ARG A 341 16.08 -13.18 1.88
CA ARG A 341 16.81 -14.00 0.92
C ARG A 341 17.47 -15.21 1.56
N ALA A 342 17.25 -16.37 0.97
CA ALA A 342 17.98 -17.60 1.29
C ALA A 342 18.98 -17.95 0.19
N PRO A 343 20.29 -17.82 0.39
CA PRO A 343 21.30 -18.35 -0.51
C PRO A 343 21.68 -19.79 -0.13
N LEU A 344 21.71 -20.69 -1.10
CA LEU A 344 22.17 -22.06 -0.93
C LEU A 344 23.21 -22.43 -2.00
N ALA A 345 24.37 -22.90 -1.58
CA ALA A 345 25.36 -23.41 -2.49
C ALA A 345 24.94 -24.79 -3.06
N VAL A 346 24.91 -24.91 -4.39
CA VAL A 346 24.49 -26.12 -5.10
C VAL A 346 25.60 -26.59 -6.05
N SER A 347 26.00 -27.85 -5.96
CA SER A 347 26.86 -28.50 -6.95
C SER A 347 25.99 -28.96 -8.12
N LEU A 348 26.37 -28.58 -9.34
CA LEU A 348 25.70 -29.00 -10.58
C LEU A 348 26.43 -30.20 -11.25
N ALA A 349 27.53 -30.71 -10.67
CA ALA A 349 28.21 -31.86 -11.18
C ALA A 349 27.47 -33.15 -10.78
N ALA A 350 27.27 -34.04 -11.75
CA ALA A 350 26.61 -35.33 -11.54
C ALA A 350 27.43 -36.34 -10.71
N ASP A 351 28.57 -35.98 -10.15
CA ASP A 351 29.44 -36.84 -9.36
C ASP A 351 29.82 -36.24 -8.00
N ASP A 352 29.57 -37.00 -6.97
CA ASP A 352 30.14 -37.11 -5.59
C ASP A 352 31.01 -35.96 -4.99
N THR A 353 30.95 -34.76 -5.50
CA THR A 353 31.62 -33.63 -4.85
C THR A 353 30.71 -33.10 -3.74
N PRO A 354 31.12 -33.18 -2.47
CA PRO A 354 30.31 -32.67 -1.37
C PRO A 354 29.96 -31.21 -1.63
N ALA A 355 28.67 -30.86 -1.37
CA ALA A 355 28.19 -29.48 -1.46
C ALA A 355 29.16 -28.51 -0.77
N PRO A 356 29.36 -27.29 -1.29
CA PRO A 356 30.22 -26.33 -0.64
C PRO A 356 29.77 -26.18 0.81
N LYS A 357 30.69 -26.38 1.75
CA LYS A 357 30.38 -26.35 3.17
C LYS A 357 30.01 -24.93 3.57
N VAL A 358 28.81 -24.75 4.07
CA VAL A 358 28.37 -23.49 4.69
C VAL A 358 29.02 -23.35 6.07
N GLY A 359 29.32 -22.16 6.48
CA GLY A 359 29.90 -21.86 7.79
C GLY A 359 29.82 -20.38 8.14
N GLU A 360 30.38 -20.03 9.25
CA GLU A 360 30.34 -18.66 9.78
C GLU A 360 31.72 -18.16 10.19
N TRP A 361 31.89 -16.83 10.11
CA TRP A 361 33.07 -16.18 10.65
C TRP A 361 33.01 -16.12 12.16
N LYS A 362 34.02 -16.64 12.83
CA LYS A 362 34.21 -16.57 14.29
C LYS A 362 35.39 -15.64 14.62
N HIS A 363 35.30 -14.97 15.75
CA HIS A 363 36.37 -14.14 16.27
C HIS A 363 36.76 -14.61 17.67
N ASP A 364 38.06 -14.79 17.89
CA ASP A 364 38.62 -15.10 19.21
C ASP A 364 39.89 -14.29 19.47
N GLY A 365 40.60 -14.60 20.54
CA GLY A 365 41.84 -13.89 20.89
C GLY A 365 43.00 -14.05 19.90
N ARG A 366 42.86 -14.84 18.86
CA ARG A 366 43.83 -15.06 17.77
C ARG A 366 43.44 -14.36 16.47
N GLY A 367 42.17 -13.88 16.36
CA GLY A 367 41.69 -13.19 15.17
C GLY A 367 40.41 -13.78 14.60
N TRP A 368 40.10 -13.42 13.34
CA TRP A 368 38.97 -13.94 12.60
C TRP A 368 39.34 -15.26 11.90
N TRP A 369 38.43 -16.27 11.98
CA TRP A 369 38.54 -17.56 11.32
C TRP A 369 37.16 -18.06 10.92
N TYR A 370 37.11 -18.88 9.85
CA TYR A 370 35.89 -19.42 9.30
C TYR A 370 35.70 -20.86 9.78
N ARG A 371 34.50 -21.17 10.30
CA ARG A 371 34.14 -22.50 10.76
C ARG A 371 32.92 -22.99 9.99
N TYR A 372 33.04 -24.17 9.38
CA TYR A 372 31.90 -24.83 8.76
C TYR A 372 30.93 -25.38 9.81
N GLU A 373 29.66 -25.57 9.42
CA GLU A 373 28.60 -26.08 10.31
C GLU A 373 28.91 -27.50 10.83
N ASP A 374 29.62 -28.32 10.06
CA ASP A 374 30.10 -29.63 10.48
C ASP A 374 31.25 -29.57 11.48
N GLY A 375 31.67 -28.39 11.89
CA GLY A 375 32.75 -28.15 12.85
C GLY A 375 34.16 -28.17 12.23
N SER A 376 34.33 -28.47 10.94
CA SER A 376 35.60 -28.42 10.25
C SER A 376 36.02 -27.00 9.90
N TYR A 377 37.28 -26.85 9.41
CA TYR A 377 37.87 -25.56 9.04
C TYR A 377 38.36 -25.62 7.59
N PRO A 378 38.39 -24.48 6.87
CA PRO A 378 39.05 -24.42 5.57
C PRO A 378 40.54 -24.80 5.72
N ALA A 379 41.00 -25.75 4.91
CA ALA A 379 42.40 -26.08 4.82
C ALA A 379 42.88 -25.71 3.41
N ASP A 380 43.97 -24.94 3.33
CA ASP A 380 44.63 -24.51 2.10
C ASP A 380 43.75 -23.80 1.05
N THR A 381 42.71 -23.13 1.50
CA THR A 381 41.81 -22.36 0.63
C THR A 381 41.57 -20.93 1.21
N ALA A 382 41.52 -19.94 0.34
CA ALA A 382 41.04 -18.62 0.71
C ALA A 382 39.52 -18.64 0.76
N VAL A 383 38.93 -18.28 1.89
CA VAL A 383 37.50 -18.04 2.02
C VAL A 383 37.30 -16.52 1.82
N MET A 384 36.72 -16.13 0.69
CA MET A 384 36.39 -14.73 0.39
C MET A 384 34.95 -14.44 0.72
#